data_473fc3eba1a3c5080dc31383a97a5f72
#
_entry.id   473fc3eba1a3c5080dc31383a97a5f72
#
_cell.length_a   1.000
_cell.length_b   1.000
_cell.length_c   1.000
_cell.angle_alpha   90.00
_cell.angle_beta   90.00
_cell.angle_gamma   90.00
#
_symmetry.space_group_name_H-M   'P 1'
#
loop_
_entity.id
_entity.type
_entity.pdbx_description
1 polymer ?
#
loop_
_entity_poly.entity_id
_entity_poly.type
_entity_poly.pdbx_seq_one_letter_code
_entity_poly.pdbx_strand_id
1 'polypeptide(L)'
;MFGLFLGDTDFSKIVLKKVKKLNKDYFIIDFSKKNKFSKEKNSYRISIGKFGKIINLIKEKKSNKVLFAGKIVKPKFSSLRLDLKGIYYMPSVIKAAKLGDAAIIKVIIEILKKEKIDVISSIHFNPELTGK
;
A
#
# COMPACT_ATOMS: atom_id res chain seq x y z
N MET A 1 -13.34 -1.81 8.21
CA MET A 1 -12.58 -0.63 7.73
C MET A 1 -11.62 -1.05 6.62
N PHE A 2 -11.58 -0.29 5.55
CA PHE A 2 -10.63 -0.52 4.45
C PHE A 2 -9.31 0.18 4.68
N GLY A 3 -8.22 -0.52 4.45
CA GLY A 3 -6.92 0.13 4.31
C GLY A 3 -6.68 0.47 2.83
N LEU A 4 -6.17 1.66 2.57
CA LEU A 4 -5.82 2.09 1.22
C LEU A 4 -4.32 2.33 1.14
N PHE A 5 -3.64 1.57 0.28
CA PHE A 5 -2.23 1.81 -0.04
C PHE A 5 -2.19 2.66 -1.30
N LEU A 6 -1.87 3.92 -1.16
CA LEU A 6 -1.90 4.88 -2.26
C LEU A 6 -0.49 5.34 -2.64
N GLY A 7 -0.22 5.37 -3.92
CA GLY A 7 1.10 5.72 -4.46
C GLY A 7 1.08 6.96 -5.34
N ASP A 8 2.01 7.01 -6.29
CA ASP A 8 2.34 8.23 -7.05
C ASP A 8 1.56 8.45 -8.33
N THR A 9 0.48 7.71 -8.58
CA THR A 9 -0.28 7.87 -9.83
C THR A 9 -1.60 8.60 -9.58
N ASP A 10 -2.16 9.18 -10.63
CA ASP A 10 -3.48 9.80 -10.57
C ASP A 10 -4.57 8.77 -10.29
N PHE A 11 -4.30 7.51 -10.61
CA PHE A 11 -5.20 6.41 -10.31
C PHE A 11 -5.49 6.31 -8.81
N SER A 12 -4.51 6.59 -7.97
CA SER A 12 -4.68 6.63 -6.51
C SER A 12 -5.77 7.63 -6.11
N LYS A 13 -5.75 8.81 -6.74
CA LYS A 13 -6.76 9.85 -6.46
C LYS A 13 -8.15 9.41 -6.89
N ILE A 14 -8.25 8.74 -8.04
CA ILE A 14 -9.53 8.24 -8.57
C ILE A 14 -10.10 7.20 -7.62
N VAL A 15 -9.29 6.27 -7.14
CA VAL A 15 -9.72 5.23 -6.22
C VAL A 15 -10.17 5.84 -4.89
N LEU A 16 -9.41 6.79 -4.36
CA LEU A 16 -9.78 7.46 -3.12
C LEU A 16 -11.14 8.16 -3.25
N LYS A 17 -11.36 8.86 -4.36
CA LYS A 17 -12.64 9.52 -4.62
C LYS A 17 -13.78 8.51 -4.67
N LYS A 18 -13.55 7.35 -5.29
CA LYS A 18 -14.55 6.29 -5.37
C LYS A 18 -14.90 5.73 -3.99
N VAL A 19 -13.90 5.49 -3.16
CA VAL A 19 -14.11 4.98 -1.80
C VAL A 19 -14.88 5.99 -0.96
N LYS A 20 -14.57 7.28 -1.10
CA LYS A 20 -15.33 8.34 -0.41
C LYS A 20 -16.79 8.32 -0.81
N LYS A 21 -17.10 8.12 -2.09
CA LYS A 21 -18.48 8.05 -2.59
C LYS A 21 -19.24 6.85 -2.02
N LEU A 22 -18.56 5.74 -1.75
CA LEU A 22 -19.18 4.56 -1.19
C LEU A 22 -19.47 4.71 0.30
N ASN A 23 -19.04 5.81 0.91
CA ASN A 23 -19.28 6.14 2.31
C ASN A 23 -18.83 5.03 3.27
N LYS A 24 -17.73 4.38 2.94
CA LYS A 24 -17.12 3.33 3.78
C LYS A 24 -16.01 3.92 4.64
N ASP A 25 -15.83 3.37 5.84
CA ASP A 25 -14.70 3.74 6.68
C ASP A 25 -13.40 3.28 6.03
N TYR A 26 -12.41 4.13 6.04
CA TYR A 26 -11.11 3.84 5.46
C TYR A 26 -9.99 4.57 6.19
N PHE A 27 -8.78 4.08 6.01
CA PHE A 27 -7.56 4.78 6.38
C PHE A 27 -6.58 4.67 5.22
N ILE A 28 -5.64 5.60 5.13
CA ILE A 28 -4.69 5.68 4.03
C ILE A 28 -3.28 5.44 4.56
N ILE A 29 -2.52 4.59 3.85
CA ILE A 29 -1.08 4.52 4.01
C ILE A 29 -0.50 5.13 2.76
N ASP A 30 0.14 6.29 2.90
CA ASP A 30 0.62 7.11 1.80
C ASP A 30 2.06 6.72 1.45
N PHE A 31 2.24 6.15 0.26
CA PHE A 31 3.55 5.80 -0.29
C PHE A 31 4.01 6.78 -1.37
N SER A 32 3.28 7.88 -1.59
CA SER A 32 3.65 8.85 -2.61
C SER A 32 4.93 9.59 -2.21
N LYS A 33 5.74 9.95 -3.20
CA LYS A 33 6.99 10.68 -2.93
C LYS A 33 6.77 12.05 -2.34
N LYS A 34 5.72 12.74 -2.79
CA LYS A 34 5.44 14.12 -2.39
C LYS A 34 4.40 14.21 -1.29
N ASN A 35 4.12 13.10 -0.62
CA ASN A 35 3.15 13.08 0.47
C ASN A 35 1.79 13.67 0.04
N LYS A 36 1.31 13.22 -1.12
CA LYS A 36 0.11 13.78 -1.77
C LYS A 36 -1.15 13.71 -0.95
N PHE A 37 -1.20 12.77 -0.01
CA PHE A 37 -2.41 12.52 0.78
C PHE A 37 -2.29 13.01 2.23
N SER A 38 -1.30 13.86 2.53
CA SER A 38 -1.04 14.33 3.88
C SER A 38 -2.21 15.12 4.49
N LYS A 39 -3.01 15.76 3.66
CA LYS A 39 -4.17 16.54 4.11
C LYS A 39 -5.43 15.71 4.25
N GLU A 40 -5.39 14.46 3.83
CA GLU A 40 -6.55 13.59 3.94
C GLU A 40 -6.73 13.11 5.38
N LYS A 41 -7.99 12.98 5.78
CA LYS A 41 -8.32 12.43 7.09
C LYS A 41 -7.89 10.98 7.17
N ASN A 42 -7.34 10.57 8.30
CA ASN A 42 -6.85 9.20 8.51
C ASN A 42 -5.76 8.77 7.53
N SER A 43 -4.90 9.69 7.14
CA SER A 43 -3.75 9.40 6.29
C SER A 43 -2.49 9.26 7.14
N TYR A 44 -1.72 8.20 6.88
CA TYR A 44 -0.50 7.89 7.61
C TYR A 44 0.66 7.73 6.62
N ARG A 45 1.74 8.40 6.89
CA ARG A 45 2.97 8.29 6.09
C ARG A 45 3.87 7.24 6.74
N ILE A 46 4.02 6.08 6.08
CA ILE A 46 4.86 5.01 6.61
C ILE A 46 5.78 4.54 5.49
N SER A 47 7.08 4.50 5.78
CA SER A 47 8.07 4.00 4.82
C SER A 47 7.86 2.51 4.55
N ILE A 48 8.11 2.11 3.30
CA ILE A 48 8.02 0.69 2.90
C ILE A 48 8.98 -0.19 3.70
N GLY A 49 10.05 0.37 4.28
CA GLY A 49 10.97 -0.37 5.13
C GLY A 49 10.41 -0.70 6.50
N LYS A 50 9.31 -0.10 6.88
CA LYS A 50 8.69 -0.26 8.20
C LYS A 50 7.51 -1.23 8.15
N PHE A 51 7.74 -2.45 7.66
CA PHE A 51 6.69 -3.46 7.52
C PHE A 51 5.96 -3.76 8.82
N GLY A 52 6.67 -3.82 9.94
CA GLY A 52 6.04 -4.07 11.24
C GLY A 52 5.06 -2.96 11.61
N LYS A 53 5.45 -1.71 11.35
CA LYS A 53 4.59 -0.57 11.63
C LYS A 53 3.34 -0.57 10.73
N ILE A 54 3.50 -0.91 9.47
CA ILE A 54 2.39 -1.03 8.52
C ILE A 54 1.42 -2.10 8.99
N ILE A 55 1.92 -3.29 9.32
CA ILE A 55 1.11 -4.43 9.75
C ILE A 55 0.39 -4.11 11.05
N ASN A 56 1.09 -3.51 12.02
CA ASN A 56 0.51 -3.13 13.29
C ASN A 56 -0.61 -2.10 13.12
N LEU A 57 -0.43 -1.13 12.24
CA LEU A 57 -1.47 -0.13 11.97
C LEU A 57 -2.72 -0.79 11.40
N ILE A 58 -2.56 -1.69 10.44
CA ILE A 58 -3.69 -2.39 9.82
C ILE A 58 -4.46 -3.18 10.88
N LYS A 59 -3.76 -3.90 11.75
CA LYS A 59 -4.36 -4.68 12.83
C LYS A 59 -5.02 -3.80 13.89
N GLU A 60 -4.38 -2.68 14.23
CA GLU A 60 -4.92 -1.71 15.18
C GLU A 60 -6.24 -1.14 14.68
N LYS A 61 -6.35 -0.90 13.38
CA LYS A 61 -7.59 -0.43 12.75
C LYS A 61 -8.62 -1.55 12.56
N LYS A 62 -8.32 -2.75 13.04
CA LYS A 62 -9.18 -3.92 12.90
C LYS A 62 -9.55 -4.22 11.45
N SER A 63 -8.62 -3.93 10.55
CA SER A 63 -8.78 -4.19 9.12
C SER A 63 -8.06 -5.49 8.77
N ASN A 64 -8.67 -6.28 7.91
CA ASN A 64 -8.02 -7.45 7.33
C ASN A 64 -7.99 -7.38 5.80
N LYS A 65 -8.43 -6.26 5.25
CA LYS A 65 -8.46 -6.04 3.80
C LYS A 65 -7.84 -4.69 3.47
N VAL A 66 -6.99 -4.69 2.46
CA VAL A 66 -6.31 -3.50 1.97
C VAL A 66 -6.52 -3.42 0.46
N LEU A 67 -6.84 -2.24 -0.02
CA LEU A 67 -6.92 -1.97 -1.44
C LEU A 67 -5.65 -1.26 -1.88
N PHE A 68 -4.94 -1.83 -2.82
CA PHE A 68 -3.72 -1.26 -3.37
C PHE A 68 -4.06 -0.48 -4.64
N ALA A 69 -3.75 0.80 -4.66
CA ALA A 69 -3.99 1.65 -5.81
C ALA A 69 -2.78 2.51 -6.11
N GLY A 70 -2.39 2.54 -7.36
CA GLY A 70 -1.26 3.33 -7.80
C GLY A 70 0.01 2.53 -7.93
N LYS A 71 1.14 3.22 -7.88
CA LYS A 71 2.45 2.63 -8.13
C LYS A 71 3.39 2.96 -6.98
N ILE A 72 4.18 1.98 -6.55
CA ILE A 72 5.27 2.22 -5.62
C ILE A 72 6.54 2.35 -6.46
N VAL A 73 7.15 3.53 -6.37
CA VAL A 73 8.42 3.77 -7.03
C VAL A 73 9.52 3.05 -6.24
N LYS A 74 10.40 2.38 -6.95
CA LYS A 74 11.54 1.67 -6.35
C LYS A 74 12.29 2.60 -5.40
N PRO A 75 12.36 2.27 -4.10
CA PRO A 75 13.04 3.13 -3.13
C PRO A 75 14.55 2.99 -3.23
N LYS A 76 15.25 3.94 -2.65
CA LYS A 76 16.69 3.86 -2.48
C LYS A 76 16.97 2.99 -1.25
N PHE A 77 17.20 1.71 -1.49
CA PHE A 77 17.30 0.73 -0.40
C PHE A 77 18.38 1.03 0.62
N SER A 78 19.48 1.64 0.19
CA SER A 78 20.58 1.98 1.10
C SER A 78 20.22 3.03 2.14
N SER A 79 19.19 3.84 1.89
CA SER A 79 18.76 4.89 2.80
C SER A 79 17.45 4.57 3.54
N LEU A 80 16.88 3.39 3.33
CA LEU A 80 15.67 2.99 4.02
C LEU A 80 15.95 2.64 5.47
N ARG A 81 15.11 3.14 6.36
CA ARG A 81 15.10 2.71 7.75
C ARG A 81 14.18 1.50 7.87
N LEU A 82 14.69 0.45 8.50
CA LEU A 82 13.95 -0.81 8.62
C LEU A 82 13.60 -1.06 10.08
N ASP A 83 12.37 -1.54 10.32
CA ASP A 83 12.03 -2.12 11.61
C ASP A 83 12.33 -3.63 11.55
N LEU A 84 12.01 -4.38 12.62
CA LEU A 84 12.36 -5.79 12.69
C LEU A 84 11.72 -6.59 11.55
N LYS A 85 10.46 -6.36 11.27
CA LYS A 85 9.80 -7.05 10.15
C LYS A 85 10.31 -6.56 8.80
N GLY A 86 10.71 -5.30 8.72
CA GLY A 86 11.35 -4.76 7.53
C GLY A 86 12.67 -5.47 7.22
N ILE A 87 13.47 -5.71 8.25
CA ILE A 87 14.71 -6.47 8.09
C ILE A 87 14.42 -7.87 7.58
N TYR A 88 13.39 -8.51 8.13
CA TYR A 88 13.02 -9.87 7.75
C TYR A 88 12.55 -9.96 6.31
N TYR A 89 11.72 -9.02 5.86
CA TYR A 89 11.09 -9.07 4.54
C TYR A 89 11.86 -8.34 3.43
N MET A 90 12.75 -7.43 3.78
CA MET A 90 13.42 -6.59 2.79
C MET A 90 14.23 -7.37 1.74
N PRO A 91 14.92 -8.47 2.06
CA PRO A 91 15.62 -9.25 1.03
C PRO A 91 14.69 -9.67 -0.12
N SER A 92 13.46 -10.07 0.19
CA SER A 92 12.48 -10.45 -0.83
C SER A 92 12.05 -9.25 -1.68
N VAL A 93 11.90 -8.08 -1.05
CA VAL A 93 11.52 -6.86 -1.76
C VAL A 93 12.65 -6.40 -2.69
N ILE A 94 13.90 -6.46 -2.23
CA ILE A 94 15.06 -6.07 -3.03
C ILE A 94 15.17 -7.00 -4.25
N LYS A 95 14.99 -8.30 -4.04
CA LYS A 95 15.03 -9.28 -5.13
C LYS A 95 13.94 -8.98 -6.17
N ALA A 96 12.73 -8.67 -5.71
CA ALA A 96 11.62 -8.33 -6.59
C ALA A 96 11.86 -7.03 -7.34
N ALA A 97 12.51 -6.05 -6.71
CA ALA A 97 12.81 -4.77 -7.34
C ALA A 97 13.69 -4.90 -8.58
N LYS A 98 14.52 -5.95 -8.63
CA LYS A 98 15.35 -6.24 -9.80
C LYS A 98 14.52 -6.68 -10.99
N LEU A 99 13.30 -7.16 -10.76
CA LEU A 99 12.38 -7.62 -11.79
C LEU A 99 11.43 -6.51 -12.26
N GLY A 100 11.33 -5.42 -11.50
CA GLY A 100 10.49 -4.27 -11.84
C GLY A 100 9.51 -3.89 -10.75
N ASP A 101 8.81 -2.75 -10.95
CA ASP A 101 7.90 -2.20 -9.94
C ASP A 101 6.69 -3.10 -9.68
N ALA A 102 6.18 -3.76 -10.72
CA ALA A 102 5.04 -4.67 -10.58
C ALA A 102 5.39 -5.86 -9.68
N ALA A 103 6.63 -6.34 -9.74
CA ALA A 103 7.09 -7.42 -8.90
C ALA A 103 7.16 -7.00 -7.43
N ILE A 104 7.50 -5.75 -7.15
CA ILE A 104 7.51 -5.21 -5.78
C ILE A 104 6.11 -5.30 -5.18
N ILE A 105 5.10 -4.86 -5.92
CA ILE A 105 3.71 -4.89 -5.48
C ILE A 105 3.28 -6.33 -5.18
N LYS A 106 3.62 -7.24 -6.08
CA LYS A 106 3.28 -8.66 -5.93
C LYS A 106 3.88 -9.26 -4.66
N VAL A 107 5.13 -8.93 -4.35
CA VAL A 107 5.81 -9.41 -3.13
C VAL A 107 5.16 -8.82 -1.89
N ILE A 108 4.80 -7.55 -1.92
CA ILE A 108 4.10 -6.91 -0.79
C ILE A 108 2.77 -7.62 -0.51
N ILE A 109 2.03 -7.94 -1.56
CA ILE A 109 0.77 -8.70 -1.43
C ILE A 109 1.02 -10.05 -0.75
N GLU A 110 2.05 -10.77 -1.16
CA GLU A 110 2.40 -12.05 -0.57
C GLU A 110 2.82 -11.93 0.90
N ILE A 111 3.59 -10.89 1.24
CA ILE A 111 4.01 -10.65 2.62
C ILE A 111 2.79 -10.39 3.51
N LEU A 112 1.88 -9.54 3.06
CA LEU A 112 0.69 -9.20 3.83
C LEU A 112 -0.24 -10.41 3.97
N LYS A 113 -0.31 -11.26 2.96
CA LYS A 113 -1.08 -12.50 3.02
C LYS A 113 -0.56 -13.42 4.11
N LYS A 114 0.77 -13.51 4.27
CA LYS A 114 1.38 -14.28 5.37
C LYS A 114 1.00 -13.73 6.74
N GLU A 115 0.72 -12.43 6.82
CA GLU A 115 0.29 -11.77 8.04
C GLU A 115 -1.24 -11.75 8.18
N LYS A 116 -1.94 -12.54 7.38
CA LYS A 116 -3.41 -12.68 7.38
C LYS A 116 -4.15 -11.40 6.95
N ILE A 117 -3.52 -10.64 6.07
CA ILE A 117 -4.11 -9.44 5.50
C ILE A 117 -4.32 -9.67 4.01
N ASP A 118 -5.56 -9.56 3.55
CA ASP A 118 -5.87 -9.70 2.13
C ASP A 118 -5.66 -8.38 1.40
N VAL A 119 -4.96 -8.42 0.28
CA VAL A 119 -4.77 -7.24 -0.55
C VAL A 119 -5.59 -7.41 -1.82
N ILE A 120 -6.43 -6.43 -2.08
CA ILE A 120 -7.30 -6.40 -3.25
C ILE A 120 -6.66 -5.47 -4.29
N SER A 121 -6.54 -5.97 -5.52
CA SER A 121 -6.08 -5.14 -6.64
C SER A 121 -7.15 -4.09 -6.96
N SER A 122 -6.71 -2.86 -7.24
CA SER A 122 -7.62 -1.80 -7.65
C SER A 122 -8.40 -2.14 -8.91
N ILE A 123 -7.84 -2.98 -9.79
CA ILE A 123 -8.52 -3.47 -10.97
C ILE A 123 -9.79 -4.24 -10.60
N HIS A 124 -9.71 -5.10 -9.58
CA HIS A 124 -10.85 -5.87 -9.12
C HIS A 124 -11.87 -5.02 -8.37
N PHE A 125 -11.38 -3.99 -7.65
CA PHE A 125 -12.25 -3.12 -6.88
C PHE A 125 -13.05 -2.18 -7.79
N ASN A 126 -12.45 -1.72 -8.88
CA ASN A 126 -13.07 -0.73 -9.75
C ASN A 126 -13.01 -1.18 -11.21
N PRO A 127 -13.92 -2.09 -11.63
CA PRO A 127 -13.92 -2.64 -12.99
C PRO A 127 -14.06 -1.59 -14.09
N GLU A 128 -14.68 -0.46 -13.79
CA GLU A 128 -14.84 0.62 -14.75
C GLU A 128 -13.51 1.15 -15.28
N LEU A 129 -12.47 1.07 -14.45
CA LEU A 129 -11.15 1.54 -14.84
C LEU A 129 -10.38 0.53 -15.67
N THR A 130 -10.95 -0.65 -15.90
CA THR A 130 -10.36 -1.67 -16.78
C THR A 130 -10.95 -1.66 -18.18
N GLY A 131 -11.78 -0.66 -18.49
CA GLY A 131 -12.39 -0.53 -19.80
C GLY A 131 -13.67 -1.32 -20.00
N LYS A 132 -14.28 -1.70 -18.94
CA LYS A 132 -15.54 -2.42 -18.99
C LYS A 132 -16.73 -1.52 -18.80
#